data_b24ab8084574c97cc465323601491cae
#
_entry.id   b24ab8084574c97cc465323601491cae
#
_cell.length_a   1.000
_cell.length_b   1.000
_cell.length_c   1.000
_cell.angle_alpha   90.00
_cell.angle_beta   90.00
_cell.angle_gamma   90.00
#
_symmetry.space_group_name_H-M   'P 1'
#
loop_
_entity.id
_entity.type
_entity.pdbx_description
1 polymer ?
#
loop_
_entity_poly.entity_id
_entity_poly.type
_entity_poly.pdbx_seq_one_letter_code
_entity_poly.pdbx_strand_id
1 'polypeptide(L)'
;MQDKKSSIDQVYTKYDDQYPDRHLNERHFRNVIDSVNETFGNSLSQTEFSRVPLFYTLFCAIVHYQYGLPHLDLTTPRKELNKAQRLSLIEAVQNLSDLIEAGREGAPLSSNAEGFVNACLRQTDNIKPRQDRLKFLYERAFSE
;
A
#
# COMPACT_ATOMS: atom_id res chain seq x y z
N MET A 1 -17.43 -7.87 -6.43
CA MET A 1 -16.22 -8.17 -5.63
C MET A 1 -15.16 -8.78 -6.55
N GLN A 2 -13.98 -8.22 -6.53
CA GLN A 2 -12.89 -8.78 -7.33
C GLN A 2 -12.37 -10.07 -6.71
N ASP A 3 -12.10 -11.04 -7.57
CA ASP A 3 -11.39 -12.24 -7.18
C ASP A 3 -9.98 -11.86 -6.69
N LYS A 4 -9.57 -12.43 -5.57
CA LYS A 4 -8.26 -12.20 -4.97
C LYS A 4 -7.12 -12.53 -5.93
N LYS A 5 -7.27 -13.60 -6.70
CA LYS A 5 -6.28 -13.99 -7.70
C LYS A 5 -6.13 -12.93 -8.79
N SER A 6 -7.25 -12.37 -9.25
CA SER A 6 -7.23 -11.32 -10.27
C SER A 6 -6.52 -10.06 -9.75
N SER A 7 -6.75 -9.68 -8.49
CA SER A 7 -6.07 -8.53 -7.88
C SER A 7 -4.57 -8.75 -7.79
N ILE A 8 -4.15 -9.97 -7.41
CA ILE A 8 -2.73 -10.32 -7.32
C ILE A 8 -2.07 -10.25 -8.69
N ASP A 9 -2.73 -10.78 -9.73
CA ASP A 9 -2.21 -10.74 -11.11
C ASP A 9 -2.05 -9.30 -11.59
N GLN A 10 -3.00 -8.43 -11.29
CA GLN A 10 -2.93 -7.02 -11.66
C GLN A 10 -1.79 -6.30 -10.95
N VAL A 11 -1.58 -6.61 -9.67
CA VAL A 11 -0.47 -6.04 -8.91
C VAL A 11 0.88 -6.48 -9.49
N TYR A 12 0.99 -7.76 -9.84
CA TYR A 12 2.21 -8.29 -10.45
C TYR A 12 2.53 -7.55 -11.75
N THR A 13 1.52 -7.38 -12.61
CA THR A 13 1.68 -6.71 -13.90
C THR A 13 2.12 -5.25 -13.70
N LYS A 14 1.47 -4.53 -12.78
CA LYS A 14 1.85 -3.15 -12.47
C LYS A 14 3.28 -3.04 -11.96
N TYR A 15 3.66 -3.94 -11.06
CA TYR A 15 5.01 -3.94 -10.52
C TYR A 15 6.03 -4.20 -11.62
N ASP A 16 5.78 -5.18 -12.47
CA ASP A 16 6.67 -5.54 -13.57
C ASP A 16 6.86 -4.37 -14.54
N ASP A 17 5.80 -3.63 -14.83
CA ASP A 17 5.85 -2.46 -15.71
C ASP A 17 6.64 -1.29 -15.11
N GLN A 18 6.48 -1.07 -13.80
CA GLN A 18 7.12 0.07 -13.13
C GLN A 18 8.58 -0.18 -12.76
N TYR A 19 8.94 -1.42 -12.50
CA TYR A 19 10.28 -1.77 -12.04
C TYR A 19 10.86 -2.87 -12.94
N PRO A 20 11.13 -2.55 -14.22
CA PRO A 20 11.60 -3.56 -15.17
C PRO A 20 12.95 -4.16 -14.80
N ASP A 21 13.76 -3.46 -14.02
CA ASP A 21 15.06 -3.96 -13.57
C ASP A 21 14.97 -5.01 -12.46
N ARG A 22 13.78 -5.25 -11.98
CA ARG A 22 13.44 -6.34 -11.04
C ARG A 22 14.39 -6.57 -9.88
N HIS A 23 14.32 -5.71 -8.89
CA HIS A 23 14.95 -5.98 -7.60
C HIS A 23 14.15 -7.00 -6.79
N LEU A 24 12.95 -7.34 -7.24
CA LEU A 24 12.06 -8.29 -6.58
C LEU A 24 11.86 -9.50 -7.49
N ASN A 25 12.34 -10.66 -7.07
CA ASN A 25 12.11 -11.90 -7.80
C ASN A 25 10.77 -12.52 -7.39
N GLU A 26 10.37 -13.61 -8.07
CA GLU A 26 9.09 -14.28 -7.81
C GLU A 26 8.96 -14.74 -6.36
N ARG A 27 10.04 -15.23 -5.77
CA ARG A 27 10.04 -15.67 -4.38
C ARG A 27 9.74 -14.52 -3.43
N HIS A 28 10.40 -13.38 -3.63
CA HIS A 28 10.15 -12.19 -2.83
C HIS A 28 8.73 -11.67 -3.02
N PHE A 29 8.23 -11.71 -4.26
CA PHE A 29 6.86 -11.32 -4.54
C PHE A 29 5.87 -12.16 -3.73
N ARG A 30 6.06 -13.48 -3.72
CA ARG A 30 5.21 -14.39 -2.92
C ARG A 30 5.32 -14.11 -1.44
N ASN A 31 6.52 -13.83 -0.95
CA ASN A 31 6.72 -13.49 0.46
C ASN A 31 5.92 -12.24 0.85
N VAL A 32 5.88 -11.23 -0.01
CA VAL A 32 5.10 -10.02 0.25
C VAL A 32 3.60 -10.32 0.25
N ILE A 33 3.12 -11.10 -0.70
CA ILE A 33 1.71 -11.52 -0.73
C ILE A 33 1.36 -12.32 0.53
N ASP A 34 2.23 -13.21 0.95
CA ASP A 34 2.04 -13.96 2.20
C ASP A 34 1.98 -13.02 3.40
N SER A 35 2.83 -11.98 3.42
CA SER A 35 2.79 -10.98 4.49
C SER A 35 1.47 -10.24 4.53
N VAL A 36 0.90 -9.90 3.37
CA VAL A 36 -0.43 -9.28 3.32
C VAL A 36 -1.47 -10.22 3.91
N ASN A 37 -1.45 -11.49 3.50
CA ASN A 37 -2.41 -12.48 3.98
C ASN A 37 -2.27 -12.73 5.48
N GLU A 38 -1.06 -12.84 5.99
CA GLU A 38 -0.82 -13.05 7.41
C GLU A 38 -1.25 -11.85 8.25
N THR A 39 -1.06 -10.64 7.70
CA THR A 39 -1.39 -9.41 8.42
C THR A 39 -2.90 -9.18 8.46
N PHE A 40 -3.57 -9.30 7.33
CA PHE A 40 -4.97 -8.87 7.18
C PHE A 40 -5.97 -10.03 7.09
N GLY A 41 -5.57 -11.17 6.51
CA GLY A 41 -6.52 -12.25 6.25
C GLY A 41 -7.67 -11.74 5.41
N ASN A 42 -8.88 -12.00 5.87
CA ASN A 42 -10.11 -11.56 5.18
C ASN A 42 -10.51 -10.12 5.51
N SER A 43 -9.87 -9.49 6.51
CA SER A 43 -10.27 -8.15 6.93
C SER A 43 -9.94 -7.07 5.89
N LEU A 44 -8.98 -7.33 5.01
CA LEU A 44 -8.60 -6.36 3.97
C LEU A 44 -9.77 -6.03 3.05
N SER A 45 -10.63 -7.01 2.76
CA SER A 45 -11.80 -6.81 1.89
C SER A 45 -12.78 -5.76 2.41
N GLN A 46 -12.72 -5.45 3.70
CA GLN A 46 -13.59 -4.47 4.33
C GLN A 46 -12.96 -3.07 4.37
N THR A 47 -11.79 -2.90 3.77
CA THR A 47 -11.08 -1.63 3.75
C THR A 47 -11.02 -1.08 2.33
N GLU A 48 -10.67 0.22 2.21
CA GLU A 48 -10.45 0.84 0.90
C GLU A 48 -9.25 0.21 0.17
N PHE A 49 -8.36 -0.45 0.90
CA PHE A 49 -7.15 -1.06 0.32
C PHE A 49 -7.41 -2.40 -0.37
N SER A 50 -8.67 -2.83 -0.47
CA SER A 50 -9.06 -3.93 -1.36
C SER A 50 -9.15 -3.47 -2.83
N ARG A 51 -9.28 -2.17 -3.08
CA ARG A 51 -9.26 -1.62 -4.44
C ARG A 51 -7.86 -1.73 -5.03
N VAL A 52 -7.78 -2.07 -6.33
CA VAL A 52 -6.49 -2.38 -6.96
C VAL A 52 -5.44 -1.28 -6.78
N PRO A 53 -5.71 0.03 -7.04
CA PRO A 53 -4.66 1.03 -6.85
C PRO A 53 -4.14 1.11 -5.43
N LEU A 54 -5.02 0.95 -4.44
CA LEU A 54 -4.63 1.02 -3.04
C LEU A 54 -3.99 -0.28 -2.57
N PHE A 55 -4.46 -1.41 -3.06
CA PHE A 55 -3.81 -2.69 -2.80
C PHE A 55 -2.36 -2.66 -3.31
N TYR A 56 -2.16 -2.10 -4.50
CA TYR A 56 -0.82 -1.94 -5.04
C TYR A 56 0.06 -1.04 -4.15
N THR A 57 -0.52 0.04 -3.62
CA THR A 57 0.19 0.92 -2.67
C THR A 57 0.62 0.14 -1.43
N LEU A 58 -0.28 -0.66 -0.86
CA LEU A 58 0.01 -1.50 0.29
C LEU A 58 1.12 -2.52 -0.04
N PHE A 59 1.01 -3.16 -1.18
CA PHE A 59 2.02 -4.11 -1.66
C PHE A 59 3.40 -3.45 -1.73
N CYS A 60 3.49 -2.28 -2.36
CA CYS A 60 4.75 -1.56 -2.50
C CYS A 60 5.32 -1.10 -1.15
N ALA A 61 4.46 -0.74 -0.20
CA ALA A 61 4.91 -0.38 1.14
C ALA A 61 5.62 -1.55 1.82
N ILE A 62 5.06 -2.74 1.70
CA ILE A 62 5.67 -3.94 2.28
C ILE A 62 6.95 -4.33 1.54
N VAL A 63 6.95 -4.24 0.20
CA VAL A 63 8.17 -4.47 -0.59
C VAL A 63 9.28 -3.55 -0.12
N HIS A 64 9.00 -2.27 0.04
CA HIS A 64 10.01 -1.32 0.47
C HIS A 64 10.52 -1.64 1.88
N TYR A 65 9.62 -2.01 2.78
CA TYR A 65 10.01 -2.38 4.14
C TYR A 65 10.93 -3.60 4.14
N GLN A 66 10.56 -4.64 3.41
CA GLN A 66 11.27 -5.92 3.44
C GLN A 66 12.50 -5.96 2.53
N TYR A 67 12.46 -5.30 1.39
CA TYR A 67 13.50 -5.46 0.35
C TYR A 67 14.05 -4.14 -0.19
N GLY A 68 13.35 -3.03 0.00
CA GLY A 68 13.70 -1.74 -0.57
C GLY A 68 13.25 -1.60 -2.02
N LEU A 69 12.68 -0.43 -2.34
CA LEU A 69 12.34 -0.07 -3.71
C LEU A 69 13.40 0.87 -4.26
N PRO A 70 13.76 0.74 -5.55
CA PRO A 70 14.72 1.66 -6.16
C PRO A 70 14.16 3.09 -6.18
N HIS A 71 15.03 4.05 -5.92
CA HIS A 71 14.72 5.49 -6.01
C HIS A 71 13.67 5.99 -5.03
N LEU A 72 13.32 5.21 -4.01
CA LEU A 72 12.41 5.67 -2.97
C LEU A 72 13.21 6.09 -1.74
N ASP A 73 13.09 7.36 -1.39
CA ASP A 73 13.86 7.98 -0.32
C ASP A 73 13.13 7.84 1.03
N LEU A 74 12.96 6.60 1.46
CA LEU A 74 12.37 6.25 2.75
C LEU A 74 13.21 5.15 3.37
N THR A 75 13.27 5.13 4.69
CA THR A 75 14.02 4.10 5.43
C THR A 75 13.49 2.71 5.11
N THR A 76 14.39 1.76 4.89
CA THR A 76 14.02 0.37 4.70
C THR A 76 14.80 -0.51 5.67
N PRO A 77 14.12 -1.16 6.63
CA PRO A 77 14.78 -2.10 7.55
C PRO A 77 15.33 -3.35 6.88
N ARG A 78 14.79 -3.73 5.73
CA ARG A 78 15.17 -4.93 4.97
C ARG A 78 15.01 -6.21 5.79
N LYS A 79 13.88 -6.32 6.46
CA LYS A 79 13.55 -7.49 7.28
C LYS A 79 12.04 -7.72 7.22
N GLU A 80 11.62 -8.92 7.63
CA GLU A 80 10.21 -9.25 7.67
C GLU A 80 9.47 -8.44 8.72
N LEU A 81 8.17 -8.27 8.53
CA LEU A 81 7.31 -7.60 9.50
C LEU A 81 7.16 -8.45 10.75
N ASN A 82 7.39 -7.86 11.91
CA ASN A 82 7.09 -8.53 13.17
C ASN A 82 5.65 -8.21 13.61
N LYS A 83 5.22 -8.77 14.74
CA LYS A 83 3.85 -8.61 15.24
C LYS A 83 3.49 -7.13 15.46
N ALA A 84 4.40 -6.35 16.04
CA ALA A 84 4.14 -4.93 16.31
C ALA A 84 3.95 -4.15 15.01
N GLN A 85 4.75 -4.44 14.00
CA GLN A 85 4.65 -3.77 12.70
C GLN A 85 3.40 -4.17 11.94
N ARG A 86 2.98 -5.44 12.04
CA ARG A 86 1.72 -5.87 11.43
C ARG A 86 0.53 -5.15 12.06
N LEU A 87 0.52 -5.01 13.38
CA LEU A 87 -0.55 -4.28 14.07
C LEU A 87 -0.55 -2.80 13.68
N SER A 88 0.62 -2.20 13.58
CA SER A 88 0.75 -0.81 13.14
C SER A 88 0.23 -0.63 11.71
N LEU A 89 0.53 -1.56 10.82
CA LEU A 89 0.06 -1.54 9.45
C LEU A 89 -1.46 -1.69 9.36
N ILE A 90 -2.04 -2.61 10.13
CA ILE A 90 -3.49 -2.77 10.21
C ILE A 90 -4.16 -1.47 10.65
N GLU A 91 -3.63 -0.85 11.70
CA GLU A 91 -4.16 0.39 12.23
C GLU A 91 -4.05 1.52 11.18
N ALA A 92 -2.92 1.63 10.51
CA ALA A 92 -2.73 2.64 9.46
C ALA A 92 -3.73 2.44 8.31
N VAL A 93 -3.89 1.21 7.83
CA VAL A 93 -4.83 0.91 6.75
C VAL A 93 -6.26 1.25 7.17
N GLN A 94 -6.64 0.93 8.39
CA GLN A 94 -7.98 1.23 8.91
C GLN A 94 -8.21 2.73 9.01
N ASN A 95 -7.26 3.45 9.60
CA ASN A 95 -7.37 4.91 9.75
C ASN A 95 -7.40 5.61 8.40
N LEU A 96 -6.58 5.18 7.45
CA LEU A 96 -6.56 5.76 6.12
C LEU A 96 -7.83 5.43 5.33
N SER A 97 -8.39 4.25 5.52
CA SER A 97 -9.67 3.88 4.91
C SER A 97 -10.79 4.78 5.40
N ASP A 98 -10.83 5.04 6.70
CA ASP A 98 -11.82 5.96 7.30
C ASP A 98 -11.63 7.38 6.75
N LEU A 99 -10.39 7.81 6.58
CA LEU A 99 -10.07 9.13 6.05
C LEU A 99 -10.53 9.28 4.60
N ILE A 100 -10.32 8.24 3.78
CA ILE A 100 -10.77 8.23 2.38
C ILE A 100 -12.30 8.33 2.31
N GLU A 101 -12.98 7.56 3.16
CA GLU A 101 -14.44 7.60 3.19
C GLU A 101 -14.97 8.96 3.64
N ALA A 102 -14.36 9.56 4.66
CA ALA A 102 -14.72 10.91 5.10
C ALA A 102 -14.52 11.92 3.98
N GLY A 103 -13.42 11.84 3.25
CA GLY A 103 -13.17 12.71 2.10
C GLY A 103 -14.16 12.52 0.98
N ARG A 104 -14.57 11.27 0.73
CA ARG A 104 -15.59 10.97 -0.28
C ARG A 104 -16.92 11.60 0.08
N GLU A 105 -17.25 11.71 1.35
CA GLU A 105 -18.46 12.31 1.86
C GLU A 105 -18.37 13.84 1.98
N GLY A 106 -17.21 14.42 1.65
CA GLY A 106 -17.03 15.87 1.67
C GLY A 106 -16.66 16.46 3.01
N ALA A 107 -16.22 15.64 3.97
CA ALA A 107 -15.80 16.13 5.28
C ALA A 107 -14.57 17.04 5.16
N PRO A 108 -14.45 18.08 6.00
CA PRO A 108 -13.25 18.92 6.00
C PRO A 108 -12.03 18.12 6.49
N LEU A 109 -10.93 18.26 5.77
CA LEU A 109 -9.68 17.54 6.03
C LEU A 109 -8.52 18.51 6.12
N SER A 110 -7.46 18.13 6.83
CA SER A 110 -6.21 18.88 6.79
C SER A 110 -5.61 18.84 5.38
N SER A 111 -4.69 19.78 5.07
CA SER A 111 -4.06 19.84 3.74
C SER A 111 -3.40 18.53 3.36
N ASN A 112 -2.66 17.93 4.30
CA ASN A 112 -1.97 16.67 4.04
C ASN A 112 -2.94 15.52 3.80
N ALA A 113 -4.00 15.44 4.60
CA ALA A 113 -5.02 14.41 4.43
C ALA A 113 -5.77 14.58 3.12
N GLU A 114 -6.10 15.82 2.75
CA GLU A 114 -6.78 16.12 1.49
C GLU A 114 -5.95 15.69 0.30
N GLY A 115 -4.64 15.95 0.32
CA GLY A 115 -3.73 15.51 -0.74
C GLY A 115 -3.71 14.00 -0.89
N PHE A 116 -3.65 13.28 0.23
CA PHE A 116 -3.68 11.82 0.20
C PHE A 116 -5.01 11.29 -0.35
N VAL A 117 -6.12 11.84 0.12
CA VAL A 117 -7.46 11.39 -0.32
C VAL A 117 -7.63 11.65 -1.82
N ASN A 118 -7.20 12.80 -2.32
CA ASN A 118 -7.24 13.09 -3.75
C ASN A 118 -6.40 12.09 -4.53
N ALA A 119 -5.23 11.73 -4.04
CA ALA A 119 -4.38 10.72 -4.68
C ALA A 119 -5.04 9.34 -4.71
N CYS A 120 -5.93 9.05 -3.76
CA CYS A 120 -6.66 7.78 -3.70
C CYS A 120 -7.90 7.74 -4.60
N LEU A 121 -8.52 8.89 -4.84
CA LEU A 121 -9.80 8.96 -5.54
C LEU A 121 -9.69 9.49 -6.97
N ARG A 122 -8.60 10.17 -7.32
CA ARG A 122 -8.44 10.81 -8.63
C ARG A 122 -7.08 10.49 -9.22
N GLN A 123 -7.03 10.28 -10.54
CA GLN A 123 -5.80 10.07 -11.29
C GLN A 123 -4.89 9.03 -10.64
N THR A 124 -5.49 7.95 -10.18
CA THR A 124 -4.81 6.95 -9.36
C THR A 124 -3.61 6.29 -10.05
N ASP A 125 -3.56 6.29 -11.38
CA ASP A 125 -2.47 5.67 -12.12
C ASP A 125 -1.32 6.62 -12.44
N ASN A 126 -1.45 7.90 -12.15
CA ASN A 126 -0.38 8.87 -12.39
C ASN A 126 0.76 8.68 -11.38
N ILE A 127 1.97 9.03 -11.81
CA ILE A 127 3.18 8.79 -11.02
C ILE A 127 3.13 9.51 -9.67
N LYS A 128 2.81 10.81 -9.67
CA LYS A 128 2.81 11.59 -8.44
C LYS A 128 1.78 11.09 -7.42
N PRO A 129 0.51 10.85 -7.79
CA PRO A 129 -0.44 10.26 -6.82
C PRO A 129 0.03 8.93 -6.26
N ARG A 130 0.64 8.08 -7.08
CA ARG A 130 1.17 6.80 -6.58
C ARG A 130 2.27 7.00 -5.54
N GLN A 131 3.18 7.94 -5.80
CA GLN A 131 4.26 8.25 -4.87
C GLN A 131 3.71 8.85 -3.58
N ASP A 132 2.76 9.76 -3.69
CA ASP A 132 2.16 10.41 -2.53
C ASP A 132 1.43 9.39 -1.64
N ARG A 133 0.66 8.48 -2.24
CA ARG A 133 -0.02 7.42 -1.49
C ARG A 133 0.98 6.54 -0.75
N LEU A 134 2.03 6.13 -1.44
CA LEU A 134 3.03 5.24 -0.87
C LEU A 134 3.74 5.88 0.32
N LYS A 135 4.19 7.11 0.16
CA LYS A 135 4.85 7.83 1.24
C LYS A 135 3.95 8.02 2.44
N PHE A 136 2.71 8.42 2.18
CA PHE A 136 1.75 8.69 3.24
C PHE A 136 1.44 7.43 4.06
N LEU A 137 1.20 6.31 3.38
CA LEU A 137 0.97 5.03 4.05
C LEU A 137 2.21 4.56 4.81
N TYR A 138 3.36 4.60 4.16
CA TYR A 138 4.59 4.08 4.72
C TYR A 138 4.97 4.83 6.00
N GLU A 139 4.88 6.15 5.98
CA GLU A 139 5.21 6.96 7.15
C GLU A 139 4.28 6.68 8.32
N ARG A 140 2.99 6.48 8.06
CA ARG A 140 2.03 6.17 9.12
C ARG A 140 2.16 4.76 9.66
N ALA A 141 2.47 3.81 8.80
CA ALA A 141 2.56 2.41 9.21
C ALA A 141 3.88 2.11 9.92
N PHE A 142 4.97 2.73 9.50
CA PHE A 142 6.32 2.33 9.90
C PHE A 142 7.17 3.45 10.50
N SER A 143 6.60 4.61 10.75
CA SER A 143 7.36 5.64 11.46
C SER A 143 7.38 5.34 12.95
N GLU A 144 8.52 5.61 13.55
CA GLU A 144 8.69 5.43 14.99
C GLU A 144 8.25 6.66 15.77
#